data_e579430898878c4fb02c1320c8a65f87
#
_entry.id   e579430898878c4fb02c1320c8a65f87
#
_cell.length_a   1.000
_cell.length_b   1.000
_cell.length_c   1.000
_cell.angle_alpha   90.00
_cell.angle_beta   90.00
_cell.angle_gamma   90.00
#
_symmetry.space_group_name_H-M   'P 1'
#
loop_
_entity.id
_entity.type
_entity.pdbx_description
1 polymer ?
#
loop_
_entity_poly.entity_id
_entity_poly.type
_entity_poly.pdbx_seq_one_letter_code
_entity_poly.pdbx_strand_id
1 'polypeptide(L)'
;QMCIRDSAGREEELIRYLQMARKLTREPKIDTEYAYCLAKAHRLSDMEEFLSMTNVADVLHVGEKCFNDGLYEASRLLFSSVSNYARLATTLVYLNDFPGAIEAARKAGNTSVWKQMHAACLNKGEFKLARIAGLAVVPHAEDVPTLIRAYEVKGYFDELLDLLESALGLERAHMGVFTQMGIA
;
A
#
# COMPACT_ATOMS: atom_id res chain seq x y z
N GLN A 1 -22.95 -12.70 18.68
CA GLN A 1 -23.01 -13.61 17.49
C GLN A 1 -24.20 -13.32 16.57
N MET A 2 -25.28 -12.66 17.01
CA MET A 2 -26.49 -12.38 16.23
C MET A 2 -26.29 -11.22 15.21
N CYS A 3 -25.57 -10.15 15.57
CA CYS A 3 -25.36 -8.98 14.71
C CYS A 3 -24.49 -9.23 13.46
N ILE A 4 -23.54 -10.18 13.52
CA ILE A 4 -22.62 -10.46 12.39
C ILE A 4 -23.35 -11.22 11.26
N ARG A 5 -24.28 -12.13 11.60
CA ARG A 5 -25.11 -12.84 10.61
C ARG A 5 -26.10 -11.94 9.89
N ASP A 6 -26.65 -10.94 10.58
CA ASP A 6 -27.63 -9.99 9.98
C ASP A 6 -26.93 -8.97 9.05
N SER A 7 -25.66 -8.62 9.32
CA SER A 7 -24.89 -7.75 8.41
C SER A 7 -24.49 -8.49 7.13
N ALA A 8 -24.02 -9.75 7.24
CA ALA A 8 -23.65 -10.56 6.08
C ALA A 8 -24.85 -10.85 5.15
N GLY A 9 -26.03 -11.10 5.70
CA GLY A 9 -27.25 -11.28 4.91
C GLY A 9 -27.65 -10.02 4.14
N ARG A 10 -27.55 -8.86 4.75
CA ARG A 10 -27.82 -7.56 4.10
C ARG A 10 -26.79 -7.21 3.01
N GLU A 11 -25.53 -7.56 3.20
CA GLU A 11 -24.49 -7.37 2.20
C GLU A 11 -24.74 -8.23 0.95
N GLU A 12 -25.14 -9.49 1.12
CA GLU A 12 -25.51 -10.39 0.01
C GLU A 12 -26.72 -9.88 -0.78
N GLU A 13 -27.75 -9.39 -0.11
CA GLU A 13 -28.93 -8.81 -0.76
C GLU A 13 -28.56 -7.54 -1.54
N LEU A 14 -27.71 -6.70 -0.96
CA LEU A 14 -27.21 -5.49 -1.61
C LEU A 14 -26.37 -5.83 -2.87
N ILE A 15 -25.50 -6.84 -2.80
CA ILE A 15 -24.72 -7.30 -3.95
C ILE A 15 -25.65 -7.75 -5.07
N ARG A 16 -26.71 -8.54 -4.78
CA ARG A 16 -27.69 -8.98 -5.78
C ARG A 16 -28.46 -7.80 -6.39
N TYR A 17 -28.87 -6.85 -5.57
CA TYR A 17 -29.53 -5.64 -6.05
C TYR A 17 -28.61 -4.84 -6.99
N LEU A 18 -27.38 -4.58 -6.61
CA LEU A 18 -26.41 -3.84 -7.42
C LEU A 18 -26.09 -4.59 -8.73
N GLN A 19 -26.02 -5.92 -8.71
CA GLN A 19 -25.86 -6.73 -9.93
C GLN A 19 -27.03 -6.54 -10.90
N MET A 20 -28.26 -6.45 -10.42
CA MET A 20 -29.42 -6.16 -11.26
C MET A 20 -29.39 -4.71 -11.78
N ALA A 21 -29.11 -3.75 -10.91
CA ALA A 21 -29.05 -2.34 -11.26
C ALA A 21 -28.01 -2.05 -12.35
N ARG A 22 -26.83 -2.69 -12.31
CA ARG A 22 -25.77 -2.59 -13.33
C ARG A 22 -26.21 -3.05 -14.72
N LYS A 23 -27.14 -4.01 -14.81
CA LYS A 23 -27.69 -4.48 -16.09
C LYS A 23 -28.61 -3.46 -16.73
N LEU A 24 -29.23 -2.60 -15.92
CA LEU A 24 -30.19 -1.60 -16.36
C LEU A 24 -29.52 -0.25 -16.67
N THR A 25 -28.55 0.14 -15.84
CA THR A 25 -27.89 1.44 -15.95
C THR A 25 -26.38 1.29 -15.71
N ARG A 26 -25.57 1.97 -16.54
CA ARG A 26 -24.13 2.05 -16.36
C ARG A 26 -23.78 3.35 -15.63
N GLU A 27 -23.97 3.38 -14.34
CA GLU A 27 -23.63 4.51 -13.50
C GLU A 27 -22.35 4.21 -12.67
N PRO A 28 -21.37 5.15 -12.65
CA PRO A 28 -20.14 4.99 -11.89
C PRO A 28 -20.38 4.69 -10.40
N LYS A 29 -21.41 5.31 -9.81
CA LYS A 29 -21.76 5.08 -8.40
C LYS A 29 -22.16 3.64 -8.12
N ILE A 30 -22.95 3.02 -9.01
CA ILE A 30 -23.41 1.64 -8.86
C ILE A 30 -22.23 0.68 -8.94
N ASP A 31 -21.36 0.84 -9.92
CA ASP A 31 -20.17 0.00 -10.09
C ASP A 31 -19.17 0.18 -8.92
N THR A 32 -19.02 1.40 -8.43
CA THR A 32 -18.15 1.72 -7.29
C THR A 32 -18.66 1.07 -6.00
N GLU A 33 -19.95 1.20 -5.69
CA GLU A 33 -20.54 0.55 -4.53
C GLU A 33 -20.54 -0.99 -4.66
N TYR A 34 -20.76 -1.50 -5.85
CA TYR A 34 -20.69 -2.95 -6.10
C TYR A 34 -19.31 -3.51 -5.80
N ALA A 35 -18.25 -2.88 -6.32
CA ALA A 35 -16.87 -3.27 -6.03
C ALA A 35 -16.56 -3.25 -4.53
N TYR A 36 -17.02 -2.22 -3.83
CA TYR A 36 -16.82 -2.11 -2.39
C TYR A 36 -17.60 -3.17 -1.59
N CYS A 37 -18.84 -3.47 -1.98
CA CYS A 37 -19.62 -4.55 -1.36
C CYS A 37 -18.96 -5.92 -1.54
N LEU A 38 -18.40 -6.20 -2.73
CA LEU A 38 -17.64 -7.43 -2.98
C LEU A 38 -16.42 -7.53 -2.06
N ALA A 39 -15.70 -6.42 -1.85
CA ALA A 39 -14.57 -6.35 -0.93
C ALA A 39 -14.99 -6.69 0.50
N LYS A 40 -16.07 -6.09 0.99
CA LYS A 40 -16.60 -6.34 2.34
C LYS A 40 -17.09 -7.77 2.55
N ALA A 41 -17.72 -8.34 1.55
CA ALA A 41 -18.17 -9.72 1.58
C ALA A 41 -17.04 -10.74 1.36
N HIS A 42 -15.78 -10.28 1.23
CA HIS A 42 -14.59 -11.10 0.92
C HIS A 42 -14.74 -11.96 -0.35
N ARG A 43 -15.54 -11.50 -1.31
CA ARG A 43 -15.77 -12.18 -2.60
C ARG A 43 -14.71 -11.75 -3.62
N LEU A 44 -13.45 -12.13 -3.37
CA LEU A 44 -12.31 -11.68 -4.16
C LEU A 44 -12.35 -12.21 -5.60
N SER A 45 -12.80 -13.47 -5.82
CA SER A 45 -12.93 -14.04 -7.16
C SER A 45 -13.94 -13.27 -8.02
N ASP A 46 -15.08 -12.88 -7.44
CA ASP A 46 -16.09 -12.11 -8.15
C ASP A 46 -15.60 -10.67 -8.42
N MET A 47 -14.76 -10.14 -7.54
CA MET A 47 -14.10 -8.87 -7.76
C MET A 47 -13.10 -8.94 -8.91
N GLU A 48 -12.29 -9.99 -9.00
CA GLU A 48 -11.38 -10.22 -10.13
C GLU A 48 -12.13 -10.31 -11.46
N GLU A 49 -13.23 -11.08 -11.49
CA GLU A 49 -14.11 -11.17 -12.64
C GLU A 49 -14.69 -9.79 -13.01
N PHE A 50 -15.20 -9.05 -12.02
CA PHE A 50 -15.72 -7.71 -12.22
C PHE A 50 -14.68 -6.74 -12.79
N LEU A 51 -13.46 -6.75 -12.28
CA LEU A 51 -12.37 -5.89 -12.73
C LEU A 51 -11.87 -6.26 -14.13
N SER A 52 -11.99 -7.55 -14.54
CA SER A 52 -11.66 -7.99 -15.89
C SER A 52 -12.70 -7.58 -16.94
N MET A 53 -13.94 -7.33 -16.51
CA MET A 53 -15.01 -6.85 -17.39
C MET A 53 -14.97 -5.36 -17.57
N THR A 54 -15.65 -4.85 -18.61
CA THR A 54 -15.86 -3.42 -18.80
C THR A 54 -16.73 -2.85 -17.65
N ASN A 55 -16.15 -1.98 -16.86
CA ASN A 55 -16.80 -1.30 -15.74
C ASN A 55 -16.51 0.21 -15.78
N VAL A 56 -17.27 0.98 -15.03
CA VAL A 56 -17.13 2.44 -14.89
C VAL A 56 -16.89 2.84 -13.42
N ALA A 57 -16.45 1.87 -12.59
CA ALA A 57 -16.18 2.10 -11.17
C ALA A 57 -15.00 3.06 -10.96
N ASP A 58 -15.08 3.87 -9.90
CA ASP A 58 -13.92 4.59 -9.38
C ASP A 58 -13.04 3.64 -8.56
N VAL A 59 -12.23 2.86 -9.27
CA VAL A 59 -11.40 1.79 -8.70
C VAL A 59 -10.39 2.34 -7.69
N LEU A 60 -9.84 3.54 -7.95
CA LEU A 60 -8.88 4.16 -7.02
C LEU A 60 -9.56 4.53 -5.70
N HIS A 61 -10.71 5.15 -5.76
CA HIS A 61 -11.48 5.52 -4.57
C HIS A 61 -11.84 4.28 -3.73
N VAL A 62 -12.32 3.21 -4.38
CA VAL A 62 -12.63 1.95 -3.68
C VAL A 62 -11.38 1.33 -3.08
N GLY A 63 -10.25 1.35 -3.81
CA GLY A 63 -8.97 0.86 -3.33
C GLY A 63 -8.49 1.56 -2.05
N GLU A 64 -8.59 2.89 -2.02
CA GLU A 64 -8.25 3.69 -0.83
C GLU A 64 -9.20 3.37 0.35
N LYS A 65 -10.49 3.27 0.08
CA LYS A 65 -11.49 2.94 1.11
C LYS A 65 -11.23 1.54 1.69
N CYS A 66 -11.00 0.54 0.85
CA CYS A 66 -10.64 -0.81 1.27
C CYS A 66 -9.34 -0.84 2.08
N PHE A 67 -8.33 -0.06 1.68
CA PHE A 67 -7.07 0.04 2.41
C PHE A 67 -7.29 0.59 3.83
N ASN A 68 -8.07 1.67 3.96
CA ASN A 68 -8.37 2.30 5.25
C ASN A 68 -9.21 1.38 6.16
N ASP A 69 -10.07 0.55 5.58
CA ASP A 69 -10.89 -0.43 6.30
C ASP A 69 -10.11 -1.72 6.64
N GLY A 70 -8.83 -1.83 6.26
CA GLY A 70 -8.00 -3.01 6.51
C GLY A 70 -8.25 -4.18 5.55
N LEU A 71 -9.01 -3.97 4.46
CA LEU A 71 -9.30 -4.97 3.43
C LEU A 71 -8.17 -5.03 2.39
N TYR A 72 -6.96 -5.37 2.85
CA TYR A 72 -5.74 -5.26 2.03
C TYR A 72 -5.72 -6.17 0.81
N GLU A 73 -6.31 -7.38 0.87
CA GLU A 73 -6.39 -8.27 -0.29
C GLU A 73 -7.25 -7.67 -1.43
N ALA A 74 -8.40 -7.10 -1.08
CA ALA A 74 -9.24 -6.41 -2.05
C ALA A 74 -8.52 -5.16 -2.61
N SER A 75 -7.87 -4.40 -1.74
CA SER A 75 -7.10 -3.23 -2.12
C SER A 75 -5.95 -3.57 -3.08
N ARG A 76 -5.26 -4.70 -2.87
CA ARG A 76 -4.23 -5.24 -3.77
C ARG A 76 -4.77 -5.48 -5.17
N LEU A 77 -5.93 -6.15 -5.29
CA LEU A 77 -6.56 -6.41 -6.57
C LEU A 77 -6.94 -5.11 -7.30
N LEU A 78 -7.54 -4.17 -6.57
CA LEU A 78 -7.97 -2.88 -7.11
C LEU A 78 -6.77 -2.05 -7.61
N PHE A 79 -5.72 -1.89 -6.81
CA PHE A 79 -4.54 -1.12 -7.24
C PHE A 79 -3.74 -1.81 -8.35
N SER A 80 -3.73 -3.15 -8.37
CA SER A 80 -3.12 -3.91 -9.45
C SER A 80 -3.84 -3.70 -10.78
N SER A 81 -5.18 -3.69 -10.79
CA SER A 81 -6.00 -3.52 -11.99
C SER A 81 -5.81 -2.17 -12.68
N VAL A 82 -5.51 -1.12 -11.91
CA VAL A 82 -5.26 0.24 -12.44
C VAL A 82 -3.76 0.56 -12.53
N SER A 83 -2.88 -0.42 -12.30
CA SER A 83 -1.42 -0.26 -12.32
C SER A 83 -0.91 0.85 -11.38
N ASN A 84 -1.59 1.09 -10.27
CA ASN A 84 -1.13 2.03 -9.26
C ASN A 84 -0.09 1.37 -8.37
N TYR A 85 1.13 1.25 -8.89
CA TYR A 85 2.24 0.56 -8.22
C TYR A 85 2.65 1.23 -6.91
N ALA A 86 2.42 2.54 -6.75
CA ALA A 86 2.72 3.25 -5.51
C ALA A 86 1.88 2.74 -4.34
N ARG A 87 0.57 2.69 -4.52
CA ARG A 87 -0.36 2.19 -3.49
C ARG A 87 -0.27 0.67 -3.34
N LEU A 88 -0.03 -0.02 -4.45
CA LEU A 88 0.20 -1.48 -4.45
C LEU A 88 1.40 -1.85 -3.58
N ALA A 89 2.54 -1.16 -3.71
CA ALA A 89 3.73 -1.41 -2.89
C ALA A 89 3.42 -1.28 -1.39
N THR A 90 2.74 -0.22 -0.99
CA THR A 90 2.33 -0.02 0.41
C THR A 90 1.39 -1.12 0.89
N THR A 91 0.40 -1.49 0.07
CA THR A 91 -0.57 -2.55 0.42
C THR A 91 0.11 -3.90 0.60
N LEU A 92 1.07 -4.25 -0.25
CA LEU A 92 1.83 -5.50 -0.17
C LEU A 92 2.69 -5.57 1.10
N VAL A 93 3.20 -4.44 1.61
CA VAL A 93 3.86 -4.42 2.94
C VAL A 93 2.90 -4.86 4.04
N TYR A 94 1.64 -4.39 4.00
CA TYR A 94 0.63 -4.80 5.00
C TYR A 94 0.23 -6.27 4.86
N LEU A 95 0.31 -6.84 3.66
CA LEU A 95 0.07 -8.27 3.40
C LEU A 95 1.28 -9.16 3.69
N ASN A 96 2.42 -8.61 4.09
CA ASN A 96 3.70 -9.33 4.27
C ASN A 96 4.28 -9.92 2.98
N ASP A 97 3.84 -9.45 1.82
CA ASP A 97 4.45 -9.79 0.54
C ASP A 97 5.58 -8.81 0.21
N PHE A 98 6.72 -9.01 0.85
CA PHE A 98 7.88 -8.11 0.73
C PHE A 98 8.53 -8.14 -0.65
N PRO A 99 8.70 -9.30 -1.31
CA PRO A 99 9.22 -9.35 -2.68
C PRO A 99 8.34 -8.58 -3.65
N GLY A 100 7.02 -8.79 -3.57
CA GLY A 100 6.05 -8.06 -4.39
C GLY A 100 6.06 -6.55 -4.13
N ALA A 101 6.20 -6.13 -2.87
CA ALA A 101 6.29 -4.72 -2.50
C ALA A 101 7.51 -4.03 -3.12
N ILE A 102 8.69 -4.68 -3.08
CA ILE A 102 9.92 -4.16 -3.70
C ILE A 102 9.76 -4.05 -5.22
N GLU A 103 9.18 -5.07 -5.86
CA GLU A 103 8.95 -5.06 -7.29
C GLU A 103 7.98 -3.94 -7.71
N ALA A 104 6.88 -3.78 -6.98
CA ALA A 104 5.93 -2.70 -7.20
C ALA A 104 6.57 -1.32 -7.01
N ALA A 105 7.39 -1.13 -5.97
CA ALA A 105 8.10 0.14 -5.74
C ALA A 105 9.11 0.45 -6.85
N ARG A 106 9.80 -0.56 -7.38
CA ARG A 106 10.69 -0.40 -8.56
C ARG A 106 9.92 -0.02 -9.81
N LYS A 107 8.77 -0.64 -10.06
CA LYS A 107 7.89 -0.31 -11.20
C LYS A 107 7.31 1.10 -11.09
N ALA A 108 7.02 1.55 -9.88
CA ALA A 108 6.56 2.91 -9.64
C ALA A 108 7.63 3.97 -10.00
N GLY A 109 8.93 3.65 -9.87
CA GLY A 109 10.04 4.50 -10.28
C GLY A 109 10.12 5.86 -9.56
N ASN A 110 9.48 6.01 -8.41
CA ASN A 110 9.37 7.28 -7.70
C ASN A 110 9.88 7.15 -6.26
N THR A 111 10.77 8.06 -5.85
CA THR A 111 11.32 8.12 -4.49
C THR A 111 10.24 8.26 -3.42
N SER A 112 9.14 8.98 -3.73
CA SER A 112 8.01 9.11 -2.81
C SER A 112 7.41 7.77 -2.40
N VAL A 113 7.38 6.79 -3.31
CA VAL A 113 6.89 5.43 -3.02
C VAL A 113 7.80 4.71 -2.03
N TRP A 114 9.11 4.83 -2.21
CA TRP A 114 10.08 4.27 -1.28
C TRP A 114 9.96 4.88 0.12
N LYS A 115 9.70 6.19 0.23
CA LYS A 115 9.44 6.86 1.51
C LYS A 115 8.17 6.32 2.19
N GLN A 116 7.08 6.18 1.43
CA GLN A 116 5.83 5.64 1.95
C GLN A 116 5.98 4.18 2.40
N MET A 117 6.65 3.36 1.59
CA MET A 117 6.95 1.98 1.91
C MET A 117 7.85 1.88 3.15
N HIS A 118 8.88 2.70 3.24
CA HIS A 118 9.76 2.80 4.40
C HIS A 118 8.97 3.14 5.69
N ALA A 119 8.10 4.15 5.64
CA ALA A 119 7.26 4.53 6.77
C ALA A 119 6.32 3.39 7.19
N ALA A 120 5.71 2.68 6.22
CA ALA A 120 4.86 1.52 6.50
C ALA A 120 5.65 0.37 7.15
N CYS A 121 6.87 0.10 6.69
CA CYS A 121 7.76 -0.92 7.26
C CYS A 121 8.16 -0.58 8.69
N LEU A 122 8.51 0.68 8.98
CA LEU A 122 8.83 1.13 10.35
C LEU A 122 7.61 1.03 11.27
N ASN A 123 6.40 1.34 10.78
CA ASN A 123 5.19 1.19 11.57
C ASN A 123 4.91 -0.27 11.94
N LYS A 124 5.30 -1.19 11.08
CA LYS A 124 5.10 -2.63 11.23
C LYS A 124 6.24 -3.33 11.95
N GLY A 125 7.38 -2.66 12.13
CA GLY A 125 8.59 -3.26 12.72
C GLY A 125 9.38 -4.14 11.75
N GLU A 126 9.17 -4.01 10.44
CA GLU A 126 9.86 -4.79 9.40
C GLU A 126 11.17 -4.11 8.98
N PHE A 127 12.19 -4.17 9.85
CA PHE A 127 13.44 -3.42 9.70
C PHE A 127 14.27 -3.83 8.48
N LYS A 128 14.26 -5.11 8.09
CA LYS A 128 14.99 -5.57 6.89
C LYS A 128 14.48 -4.89 5.62
N LEU A 129 13.15 -4.79 5.49
CA LEU A 129 12.53 -4.12 4.35
C LEU A 129 12.66 -2.60 4.47
N ALA A 130 12.52 -2.05 5.69
CA ALA A 130 12.75 -0.63 5.96
C ALA A 130 14.15 -0.20 5.52
N ARG A 131 15.18 -1.01 5.79
CA ARG A 131 16.56 -0.76 5.32
C ARG A 131 16.64 -0.72 3.80
N ILE A 132 16.06 -1.69 3.09
CA ILE A 132 16.06 -1.71 1.61
C ILE A 132 15.37 -0.46 1.05
N ALA A 133 14.22 -0.08 1.59
CA ALA A 133 13.50 1.12 1.18
C ALA A 133 14.29 2.40 1.52
N GLY A 134 14.90 2.45 2.70
CA GLY A 134 15.75 3.57 3.13
C GLY A 134 16.95 3.76 2.23
N LEU A 135 17.63 2.69 1.85
CA LEU A 135 18.76 2.75 0.91
C LEU A 135 18.37 3.30 -0.48
N ALA A 136 17.13 3.12 -0.89
CA ALA A 136 16.63 3.74 -2.14
C ALA A 136 16.34 5.24 -1.98
N VAL A 137 16.16 5.73 -0.75
CA VAL A 137 15.90 7.16 -0.43
C VAL A 137 17.20 7.92 -0.18
N VAL A 138 18.20 7.29 0.46
CA VAL A 138 19.49 7.92 0.84
C VAL A 138 20.18 8.71 -0.29
N PRO A 139 20.17 8.28 -1.57
CA PRO A 139 20.77 9.08 -2.65
C PRO A 139 20.19 10.48 -2.82
N HIS A 140 19.01 10.75 -2.25
CA HIS A 140 18.36 12.05 -2.24
C HIS A 140 18.64 12.76 -0.93
N ALA A 141 19.68 13.60 -0.90
CA ALA A 141 20.18 14.26 0.32
C ALA A 141 19.11 15.07 1.07
N GLU A 142 18.17 15.66 0.34
CA GLU A 142 17.04 16.42 0.89
C GLU A 142 16.08 15.59 1.74
N ASP A 143 16.05 14.28 1.52
CA ASP A 143 15.15 13.33 2.19
C ASP A 143 15.78 12.65 3.41
N VAL A 144 17.13 12.69 3.51
CA VAL A 144 17.87 12.03 4.60
C VAL A 144 17.46 12.55 5.99
N PRO A 145 17.31 13.86 6.24
CA PRO A 145 16.87 14.35 7.55
C PRO A 145 15.48 13.85 7.95
N THR A 146 14.56 13.74 6.99
CA THR A 146 13.20 13.24 7.23
C THR A 146 13.23 11.74 7.57
N LEU A 147 14.08 10.98 6.88
CA LEU A 147 14.29 9.56 7.10
C LEU A 147 14.86 9.31 8.50
N ILE A 148 15.92 10.02 8.89
CA ILE A 148 16.55 9.94 10.22
C ILE A 148 15.50 10.22 11.30
N ARG A 149 14.75 11.33 11.18
CA ARG A 149 13.72 11.70 12.15
C ARG A 149 12.64 10.63 12.32
N ALA A 150 12.32 9.88 11.28
CA ALA A 150 11.35 8.79 11.37
C ALA A 150 11.80 7.66 12.31
N TYR A 151 13.11 7.36 12.37
CA TYR A 151 13.68 6.42 13.32
C TYR A 151 13.82 7.01 14.73
N GLU A 152 14.27 8.26 14.85
CA GLU A 152 14.43 8.95 16.14
C GLU A 152 13.12 9.02 16.92
N VAL A 153 12.02 9.42 16.26
CA VAL A 153 10.69 9.52 16.89
C VAL A 153 10.21 8.18 17.44
N LYS A 154 10.66 7.07 16.86
CA LYS A 154 10.32 5.71 17.28
C LYS A 154 11.34 5.07 18.22
N GLY A 155 12.50 5.70 18.40
CA GLY A 155 13.59 5.17 19.23
C GLY A 155 14.35 4.01 18.61
N TYR A 156 14.31 3.83 17.28
CA TYR A 156 14.98 2.75 16.54
C TYR A 156 16.39 3.17 16.12
N PHE A 157 17.27 3.45 17.09
CA PHE A 157 18.60 3.98 16.83
C PHE A 157 19.57 2.94 16.25
N ASP A 158 19.49 1.70 16.70
CA ASP A 158 20.34 0.63 16.19
C ASP A 158 20.06 0.34 14.72
N GLU A 159 18.78 0.31 14.35
CA GLU A 159 18.35 0.12 12.96
C GLU A 159 18.69 1.31 12.06
N LEU A 160 18.71 2.51 12.63
CA LEU A 160 19.17 3.72 11.92
C LEU A 160 20.67 3.62 11.63
N LEU A 161 21.48 3.20 12.60
CA LEU A 161 22.92 3.01 12.42
C LEU A 161 23.19 1.95 11.36
N ASP A 162 22.52 0.80 11.41
CA ASP A 162 22.61 -0.25 10.39
C ASP A 162 22.27 0.26 8.98
N LEU A 163 21.28 1.13 8.86
CA LEU A 163 20.93 1.76 7.60
C LEU A 163 22.03 2.69 7.09
N LEU A 164 22.54 3.58 7.96
CA LEU A 164 23.57 4.57 7.61
C LEU A 164 24.90 3.88 7.25
N GLU A 165 25.31 2.86 8.01
CA GLU A 165 26.48 2.05 7.70
C GLU A 165 26.34 1.34 6.34
N SER A 166 25.15 0.77 6.07
CA SER A 166 24.86 0.15 4.77
C SER A 166 24.90 1.17 3.63
N ALA A 167 24.48 2.40 3.89
CA ALA A 167 24.48 3.49 2.92
C ALA A 167 25.91 3.96 2.58
N LEU A 168 26.85 3.93 3.53
CA LEU A 168 28.24 4.29 3.28
C LEU A 168 28.93 3.42 2.22
N GLY A 169 28.47 2.17 2.07
CA GLY A 169 28.95 1.24 1.05
C GLY A 169 28.40 1.48 -0.35
N LEU A 170 27.45 2.40 -0.51
CA LEU A 170 26.89 2.73 -1.81
C LEU A 170 27.75 3.79 -2.51
N GLU A 171 28.15 3.55 -3.75
CA GLU A 171 28.93 4.51 -4.58
C GLU A 171 28.21 5.85 -4.78
N ARG A 172 26.88 5.87 -4.59
CA ARG A 172 26.01 7.05 -4.71
C ARG A 172 25.62 7.68 -3.37
N ALA A 173 26.22 7.23 -2.27
CA ALA A 173 25.96 7.83 -0.96
C ALA A 173 26.38 9.29 -0.97
N HIS A 174 25.43 10.17 -0.67
CA HIS A 174 25.69 11.60 -0.68
C HIS A 174 26.48 12.04 0.56
N MET A 175 27.33 13.07 0.42
CA MET A 175 28.14 13.64 1.51
C MET A 175 27.33 13.98 2.78
N GLY A 176 26.01 14.21 2.65
CA GLY A 176 25.11 14.43 3.77
C GLY A 176 25.03 13.27 4.76
N VAL A 177 25.18 12.02 4.31
CA VAL A 177 25.19 10.84 5.20
C VAL A 177 26.42 10.85 6.10
N PHE A 178 27.58 11.20 5.56
CA PHE A 178 28.84 11.31 6.32
C PHE A 178 28.75 12.41 7.39
N THR A 179 28.11 13.54 7.06
CA THR A 179 27.94 14.66 8.00
C THR A 179 27.03 14.26 9.17
N GLN A 180 25.95 13.54 8.90
CA GLN A 180 25.00 13.12 9.95
C GLN A 180 25.58 12.04 10.87
N MET A 181 26.40 11.11 10.34
CA MET A 181 27.10 10.12 11.17
C MET A 181 28.15 10.74 12.10
N GLY A 182 28.72 11.88 11.71
CA GLY A 182 29.69 12.61 12.55
C GLY A 182 29.04 13.44 13.68
N ILE A 183 27.72 13.60 13.67
CA ILE A 183 26.95 14.36 14.65
C ILE A 183 26.24 13.44 15.67
N ALA A 184 26.00 12.18 15.32
CA ALA A 184 25.35 11.17 16.17
C ALA A 184 26.35 10.44 17.05
#